data_dbd329277662573f6d59d1b21252677e
#
_entry.id   dbd329277662573f6d59d1b21252677e
#
_cell.length_a   1.000
_cell.length_b   1.000
_cell.length_c   1.000
_cell.angle_alpha   90.00
_cell.angle_beta   90.00
_cell.angle_gamma   90.00
#
_symmetry.space_group_name_H-M   'P 1'
#
loop_
_entity.id
_entity.type
_entity.pdbx_description
1 polymer ?
#
loop_
_entity_poly.entity_id
_entity_poly.type
_entity_poly.pdbx_seq_one_letter_code
_entity_poly.pdbx_strand_id
1 'polypeptide(L)'
;MEKFILNKLTELKDEQIVSFHVPGHKSGKIFKKLGYDKFLDKIYTLDTTEIEGTDNLHNAKEIIKSSQERTAKIFNSDESIYLVNGSTCGVEAAIMATCEPKSKIITNRDCHQSVINACILGNIEPIYIKSNICKETNIINGVEVKEVKKIIDDNLDAKVIILTYPTYYGSVYDLKTICEY
;
A
#
# COMPACT_ATOMS: atom_id res chain seq x y z
N MET A 1 17.83 33.49 -8.16
CA MET A 1 17.14 33.20 -6.90
C MET A 1 17.21 31.69 -6.70
N GLU A 2 17.82 31.24 -5.62
CA GLU A 2 17.86 29.80 -5.32
C GLU A 2 16.42 29.29 -5.14
N LYS A 3 16.08 28.22 -5.85
CA LYS A 3 14.74 27.63 -5.79
C LYS A 3 14.68 26.62 -4.63
N PHE A 4 14.22 27.06 -3.48
CA PHE A 4 13.93 26.17 -2.38
C PHE A 4 12.72 25.28 -2.67
N ILE A 5 12.66 24.09 -2.08
CA ILE A 5 11.55 23.13 -2.22
C ILE A 5 10.19 23.78 -1.95
N LEU A 6 10.10 24.58 -0.88
CA LEU A 6 8.87 25.28 -0.51
C LEU A 6 8.36 26.21 -1.62
N ASN A 7 9.27 26.97 -2.27
CA ASN A 7 8.90 27.88 -3.35
C ASN A 7 8.32 27.11 -4.53
N LYS A 8 8.95 25.97 -4.90
CA LYS A 8 8.42 25.14 -6.00
C LYS A 8 7.06 24.52 -5.68
N LEU A 9 6.87 24.05 -4.46
CA LEU A 9 5.58 23.50 -4.03
C LEU A 9 4.47 24.57 -4.02
N THR A 10 4.81 25.81 -3.67
CA THR A 10 3.85 26.94 -3.72
C THR A 10 3.48 27.28 -5.16
N GLU A 11 4.47 27.37 -6.07
CA GLU A 11 4.22 27.56 -7.51
C GLU A 11 3.26 26.51 -8.07
N LEU A 12 3.54 25.22 -7.81
CA LEU A 12 2.69 24.10 -8.26
C LEU A 12 1.27 24.16 -7.71
N LYS A 13 1.08 24.62 -6.47
CA LYS A 13 -0.24 24.83 -5.87
C LYS A 13 -1.04 25.90 -6.65
N ASP A 14 -0.39 26.96 -7.06
CA ASP A 14 -1.03 28.11 -7.74
C ASP A 14 -1.35 27.80 -9.22
N GLU A 15 -0.66 26.83 -9.84
CA GLU A 15 -0.90 26.39 -11.23
C GLU A 15 -2.23 25.66 -11.44
N GLN A 16 -3.00 25.36 -10.39
CA GLN A 16 -4.30 24.66 -10.41
C GLN A 16 -4.31 23.37 -11.26
N ILE A 17 -3.22 22.63 -11.27
CA ILE A 17 -3.06 21.40 -12.04
C ILE A 17 -4.08 20.35 -11.58
N VAL A 18 -4.69 19.64 -12.52
CA VAL A 18 -5.52 18.48 -12.22
C VAL A 18 -4.63 17.32 -11.77
N SER A 19 -4.73 16.95 -10.49
CA SER A 19 -3.88 15.94 -9.89
C SER A 19 -4.36 14.52 -10.21
N PHE A 20 -3.62 13.79 -11.03
CA PHE A 20 -3.76 12.34 -11.24
C PHE A 20 -2.74 11.51 -10.46
N HIS A 21 -1.85 12.15 -9.70
CA HIS A 21 -0.83 11.51 -8.87
C HIS A 21 -1.29 11.36 -7.41
N VAL A 22 -0.62 10.53 -6.65
CA VAL A 22 -0.72 10.48 -5.19
C VAL A 22 -0.09 11.75 -4.57
N PRO A 23 -0.49 12.16 -3.35
CA PRO A 23 -1.43 11.49 -2.44
C PRO A 23 -2.91 11.69 -2.81
N GLY A 24 -3.73 10.69 -2.44
CA GLY A 24 -5.15 10.62 -2.82
C GLY A 24 -6.04 11.73 -2.25
N HIS A 25 -5.62 12.43 -1.18
CA HIS A 25 -6.38 13.55 -0.61
C HIS A 25 -6.46 14.79 -1.52
N LYS A 26 -5.70 14.80 -2.65
CA LYS A 26 -5.76 15.86 -3.68
C LYS A 26 -5.66 17.27 -3.09
N SER A 27 -4.55 17.55 -2.44
CA SER A 27 -4.28 18.84 -1.75
C SER A 27 -5.33 19.19 -0.70
N GLY A 28 -5.84 18.19 0.00
CA GLY A 28 -6.83 18.39 1.09
C GLY A 28 -8.26 18.59 0.62
N LYS A 29 -8.57 18.54 -0.68
CA LYS A 29 -9.94 18.74 -1.21
C LYS A 29 -10.97 17.81 -0.60
N ILE A 30 -10.60 16.53 -0.35
CA ILE A 30 -11.45 15.55 0.31
C ILE A 30 -11.77 15.98 1.75
N PHE A 31 -10.75 16.39 2.51
CA PHE A 31 -10.94 16.80 3.90
C PHE A 31 -11.85 18.04 4.00
N LYS A 32 -11.66 19.02 3.11
CA LYS A 32 -12.53 20.18 3.03
C LYS A 32 -13.98 19.80 2.73
N LYS A 33 -14.20 18.90 1.74
CA LYS A 33 -15.54 18.41 1.38
C LYS A 33 -16.24 17.70 2.54
N LEU A 34 -15.49 17.03 3.40
CA LEU A 34 -15.99 16.32 4.58
C LEU A 34 -16.08 17.20 5.85
N GLY A 35 -15.72 18.48 5.76
CA GLY A 35 -15.77 19.42 6.90
C GLY A 35 -14.64 19.28 7.91
N TYR A 36 -13.52 18.67 7.52
CA TYR A 36 -12.34 18.49 8.36
C TYR A 36 -11.26 19.59 8.17
N ASP A 37 -11.50 20.56 7.30
CA ASP A 37 -10.60 21.69 7.02
C ASP A 37 -10.22 22.49 8.28
N LYS A 38 -11.16 22.65 9.22
CA LYS A 38 -10.93 23.33 10.51
C LYS A 38 -9.84 22.69 11.39
N PHE A 39 -9.46 21.46 11.13
CA PHE A 39 -8.36 20.77 11.86
C PHE A 39 -7.00 20.97 11.20
N LEU A 40 -6.95 21.24 9.89
CA LEU A 40 -5.70 21.37 9.15
C LEU A 40 -4.88 22.58 9.61
N ASP A 41 -5.53 23.67 9.99
CA ASP A 41 -4.88 24.88 10.50
C ASP A 41 -4.29 24.71 11.92
N LYS A 42 -4.65 23.61 12.59
CA LYS A 42 -4.27 23.35 13.99
C LYS A 42 -3.29 22.17 14.11
N ILE A 43 -2.67 21.75 13.04
CA ILE A 43 -1.88 20.52 13.02
C ILE A 43 -0.77 20.53 14.08
N TYR A 44 -0.07 21.67 14.24
CA TYR A 44 0.99 21.82 15.25
C TYR A 44 0.48 21.85 16.71
N THR A 45 -0.78 22.17 16.91
CA THR A 45 -1.39 22.16 18.26
C THR A 45 -1.97 20.80 18.63
N LEU A 46 -2.08 19.91 17.64
CA LEU A 46 -2.54 18.52 17.78
C LEU A 46 -1.38 17.52 17.82
N ASP A 47 -0.18 17.98 17.50
CA ASP A 47 1.02 17.15 17.51
C ASP A 47 1.51 16.95 18.95
N THR A 48 1.53 15.71 19.39
CA THR A 48 1.90 15.32 20.76
C THR A 48 2.76 14.06 20.76
N THR A 49 3.47 13.83 21.82
CA THR A 49 4.09 12.53 22.14
C THR A 49 3.16 11.70 23.04
N GLU A 50 3.66 10.62 23.63
CA GLU A 50 2.94 9.71 24.55
C GLU A 50 2.75 10.36 25.91
N ILE A 51 1.84 11.32 26.00
CA ILE A 51 1.39 11.91 27.28
C ILE A 51 0.08 11.26 27.73
N GLU A 52 -0.35 11.52 28.96
CA GLU A 52 -1.61 10.99 29.48
C GLU A 52 -2.78 11.32 28.56
N GLY A 53 -3.51 10.27 28.12
CA GLY A 53 -4.66 10.37 27.21
C GLY A 53 -4.32 10.33 25.72
N THR A 54 -3.07 10.26 25.29
CA THR A 54 -2.70 10.18 23.86
C THR A 54 -2.28 8.79 23.39
N ASP A 55 -2.09 7.84 24.34
CA ASP A 55 -1.67 6.46 24.06
C ASP A 55 -0.27 6.34 23.45
N ASN A 56 0.20 5.12 23.16
CA ASN A 56 1.48 4.82 22.51
C ASN A 56 1.23 3.92 21.31
N LEU A 57 1.60 4.36 20.12
CA LEU A 57 1.34 3.63 18.86
C LEU A 57 2.00 2.23 18.84
N HIS A 58 3.18 2.08 19.43
CA HIS A 58 3.90 0.80 19.47
C HIS A 58 3.44 -0.14 20.60
N ASN A 59 2.60 0.36 21.52
CA ASN A 59 2.01 -0.41 22.61
C ASN A 59 0.62 0.13 22.95
N ALA A 60 -0.22 0.20 21.94
CA ALA A 60 -1.56 0.81 22.00
C ALA A 60 -2.48 0.09 22.99
N LYS A 61 -3.08 0.82 23.91
CA LYS A 61 -3.98 0.31 24.97
C LYS A 61 -5.25 1.13 25.16
N GLU A 62 -5.29 2.35 24.66
CA GLU A 62 -6.35 3.33 24.89
C GLU A 62 -6.97 3.82 23.56
N ILE A 63 -6.81 5.10 23.24
CA ILE A 63 -7.47 5.72 22.09
C ILE A 63 -6.96 5.17 20.74
N ILE A 64 -5.67 4.88 20.64
CA ILE A 64 -5.10 4.29 19.42
C ILE A 64 -5.60 2.86 19.25
N LYS A 65 -5.61 2.06 20.32
CA LYS A 65 -6.15 0.70 20.32
C LYS A 65 -7.62 0.68 19.89
N SER A 66 -8.44 1.53 20.51
CA SER A 66 -9.86 1.65 20.15
C SER A 66 -10.08 2.04 18.67
N SER A 67 -9.22 2.92 18.15
CA SER A 67 -9.25 3.32 16.74
C SER A 67 -8.84 2.18 15.81
N GLN A 68 -7.81 1.41 16.14
CA GLN A 68 -7.37 0.23 15.40
C GLN A 68 -8.46 -0.85 15.36
N GLU A 69 -9.11 -1.13 16.49
CA GLU A 69 -10.23 -2.09 16.58
C GLU A 69 -11.44 -1.66 15.74
N ARG A 70 -11.76 -0.36 15.74
CA ARG A 70 -12.81 0.17 14.88
C ARG A 70 -12.45 0.01 13.40
N THR A 71 -11.21 0.27 13.04
CA THR A 71 -10.70 0.10 11.67
C THR A 71 -10.77 -1.36 11.25
N ALA A 72 -10.36 -2.29 12.10
CA ALA A 72 -10.47 -3.73 11.85
C ALA A 72 -11.92 -4.15 11.54
N LYS A 73 -12.91 -3.67 12.32
CA LYS A 73 -14.33 -3.93 12.07
C LYS A 73 -14.80 -3.38 10.71
N ILE A 74 -14.36 -2.20 10.31
CA ILE A 74 -14.75 -1.59 9.02
C ILE A 74 -14.19 -2.40 7.85
N PHE A 75 -12.97 -2.88 7.94
CA PHE A 75 -12.31 -3.68 6.90
C PHE A 75 -12.56 -5.17 7.00
N ASN A 76 -13.35 -5.62 7.99
CA ASN A 76 -13.62 -7.04 8.27
C ASN A 76 -12.31 -7.85 8.40
N SER A 77 -11.35 -7.30 9.13
CA SER A 77 -10.09 -7.96 9.47
C SER A 77 -10.03 -8.28 10.97
N ASP A 78 -9.21 -9.26 11.35
CA ASP A 78 -9.02 -9.61 12.76
C ASP A 78 -8.34 -8.48 13.53
N GLU A 79 -7.35 -7.84 12.89
CA GLU A 79 -6.59 -6.71 13.45
C GLU A 79 -6.28 -5.65 12.38
N SER A 80 -6.05 -4.44 12.84
CA SER A 80 -5.52 -3.34 12.00
C SER A 80 -4.42 -2.63 12.76
N ILE A 81 -3.32 -2.34 12.07
CA ILE A 81 -2.15 -1.69 12.64
C ILE A 81 -1.85 -0.42 11.84
N TYR A 82 -1.66 0.70 12.52
CA TYR A 82 -1.26 1.95 11.87
C TYR A 82 0.25 1.99 11.65
N LEU A 83 0.65 2.32 10.42
CA LEU A 83 2.04 2.37 10.00
C LEU A 83 2.56 3.80 9.98
N VAL A 84 3.78 4.02 10.50
CA VAL A 84 4.44 5.33 10.48
C VAL A 84 5.33 5.54 9.25
N ASN A 85 5.80 4.47 8.63
CA ASN A 85 6.72 4.50 7.49
C ASN A 85 6.04 4.19 6.14
N GLY A 86 4.73 4.42 6.05
CA GLY A 86 3.94 4.18 4.85
C GLY A 86 3.73 2.72 4.53
N SER A 87 2.98 2.45 3.45
CA SER A 87 2.62 1.09 3.02
C SER A 87 3.84 0.25 2.63
N THR A 88 4.94 0.87 2.22
CA THR A 88 6.20 0.16 1.93
C THR A 88 6.67 -0.66 3.12
N CYS A 89 6.73 -0.05 4.30
CA CYS A 89 7.09 -0.75 5.53
C CYS A 89 6.12 -1.91 5.84
N GLY A 90 4.81 -1.70 5.63
CA GLY A 90 3.82 -2.75 5.85
C GLY A 90 3.98 -3.94 4.90
N VAL A 91 4.24 -3.69 3.63
CA VAL A 91 4.50 -4.75 2.63
C VAL A 91 5.77 -5.52 2.98
N GLU A 92 6.85 -4.80 3.29
CA GLU A 92 8.11 -5.42 3.69
C GLU A 92 7.95 -6.26 4.96
N ALA A 93 7.28 -5.73 5.98
CA ALA A 93 7.02 -6.45 7.23
C ALA A 93 6.17 -7.72 7.00
N ALA A 94 5.12 -7.64 6.17
CA ALA A 94 4.27 -8.78 5.87
C ALA A 94 5.04 -9.91 5.16
N ILE A 95 5.87 -9.56 4.20
CA ILE A 95 6.71 -10.54 3.48
C ILE A 95 7.73 -11.17 4.42
N MET A 96 8.45 -10.36 5.20
CA MET A 96 9.49 -10.85 6.11
C MET A 96 8.93 -11.64 7.29
N ALA A 97 7.67 -11.38 7.70
CA ALA A 97 7.00 -12.15 8.75
C ALA A 97 6.54 -13.55 8.26
N THR A 98 6.34 -13.72 6.96
CA THR A 98 5.83 -14.97 6.37
C THR A 98 6.88 -15.81 5.67
N CYS A 99 8.05 -15.22 5.37
CA CYS A 99 9.10 -15.85 4.60
C CYS A 99 10.42 -15.89 5.37
N GLU A 100 11.06 -17.05 5.36
CA GLU A 100 12.45 -17.22 5.78
C GLU A 100 13.41 -16.97 4.60
N PRO A 101 14.71 -16.70 4.84
CA PRO A 101 15.71 -16.61 3.77
C PRO A 101 15.68 -17.84 2.85
N LYS A 102 15.73 -17.61 1.54
CA LYS A 102 15.59 -18.60 0.46
C LYS A 102 14.18 -19.17 0.25
N SER A 103 13.17 -18.67 0.97
CA SER A 103 11.77 -18.96 0.63
C SER A 103 11.43 -18.42 -0.76
N LYS A 104 10.42 -19.00 -1.39
CA LYS A 104 9.87 -18.54 -2.66
C LYS A 104 8.58 -17.77 -2.42
N ILE A 105 8.39 -16.68 -3.17
CA ILE A 105 7.11 -15.96 -3.27
C ILE A 105 6.65 -15.90 -4.72
N ILE A 106 5.35 -15.92 -4.94
CA ILE A 106 4.74 -15.73 -6.27
C ILE A 106 4.19 -14.30 -6.33
N THR A 107 4.56 -13.54 -7.37
CA THR A 107 4.07 -12.17 -7.53
C THR A 107 3.91 -11.79 -9.00
N ASN A 108 3.05 -10.81 -9.29
CA ASN A 108 2.99 -10.25 -10.64
C ASN A 108 4.21 -9.35 -10.92
N ARG A 109 4.62 -9.28 -12.19
CA ARG A 109 5.84 -8.55 -12.59
C ARG A 109 5.74 -7.04 -12.39
N ASP A 110 4.53 -6.49 -12.37
CA ASP A 110 4.20 -5.08 -12.13
C ASP A 110 3.88 -4.77 -10.65
N CYS A 111 4.37 -5.60 -9.73
CA CYS A 111 4.28 -5.33 -8.29
C CYS A 111 5.05 -4.05 -7.91
N HIS A 112 4.63 -3.45 -6.79
CA HIS A 112 5.31 -2.28 -6.26
C HIS A 112 6.75 -2.60 -5.83
N GLN A 113 7.64 -1.60 -5.92
CA GLN A 113 9.07 -1.73 -5.56
C GLN A 113 9.30 -2.30 -4.15
N SER A 114 8.39 -2.07 -3.19
CA SER A 114 8.47 -2.62 -1.83
C SER A 114 8.51 -4.15 -1.80
N VAL A 115 7.82 -4.83 -2.72
CA VAL A 115 7.87 -6.31 -2.83
C VAL A 115 9.26 -6.75 -3.24
N ILE A 116 9.86 -6.07 -4.22
CA ILE A 116 11.23 -6.37 -4.68
C ILE A 116 12.25 -6.08 -3.58
N ASN A 117 12.10 -4.96 -2.89
CA ASN A 117 12.98 -4.59 -1.76
C ASN A 117 12.91 -5.63 -0.65
N ALA A 118 11.71 -6.10 -0.28
CA ALA A 118 11.54 -7.15 0.72
C ALA A 118 12.23 -8.46 0.30
N CYS A 119 12.15 -8.83 -0.99
CA CYS A 119 12.86 -10.01 -1.51
C CYS A 119 14.38 -9.87 -1.40
N ILE A 120 14.91 -8.68 -1.70
CA ILE A 120 16.36 -8.40 -1.58
C ILE A 120 16.80 -8.45 -0.12
N LEU A 121 16.07 -7.75 0.78
CA LEU A 121 16.40 -7.66 2.20
C LEU A 121 16.27 -9.01 2.91
N GLY A 122 15.23 -9.78 2.58
CA GLY A 122 14.96 -11.10 3.16
C GLY A 122 15.69 -12.24 2.50
N ASN A 123 16.47 -12.00 1.42
CA ASN A 123 17.04 -13.06 0.59
C ASN A 123 16.00 -14.09 0.13
N ILE A 124 14.88 -13.57 -0.41
CA ILE A 124 13.69 -14.32 -0.84
C ILE A 124 13.67 -14.39 -2.37
N GLU A 125 13.31 -15.52 -2.94
CA GLU A 125 13.26 -15.76 -4.39
C GLU A 125 11.88 -15.41 -4.96
N PRO A 126 11.74 -14.35 -5.80
CA PRO A 126 10.48 -14.03 -6.44
C PRO A 126 10.25 -14.86 -7.71
N ILE A 127 9.10 -15.51 -7.80
CA ILE A 127 8.59 -16.18 -8.98
C ILE A 127 7.56 -15.26 -9.63
N TYR A 128 7.80 -14.86 -10.86
CA TYR A 128 6.97 -13.87 -11.52
C TYR A 128 5.87 -14.50 -12.37
N ILE A 129 4.63 -14.08 -12.13
CA ILE A 129 3.50 -14.37 -13.00
C ILE A 129 3.63 -13.48 -14.24
N LYS A 130 3.44 -14.06 -15.41
CA LYS A 130 3.42 -13.32 -16.67
C LYS A 130 2.17 -12.45 -16.74
N SER A 131 2.37 -11.14 -16.79
CA SER A 131 1.30 -10.18 -16.96
C SER A 131 0.83 -10.11 -18.41
N ASN A 132 -0.47 -9.88 -18.61
CA ASN A 132 -1.04 -9.59 -19.91
C ASN A 132 -0.76 -8.14 -20.30
N ILE A 133 -0.42 -7.92 -21.54
CA ILE A 133 -0.21 -6.58 -22.10
C ILE A 133 -1.28 -6.32 -23.15
N CYS A 134 -2.02 -5.23 -22.98
CA CYS A 134 -2.95 -4.75 -24.00
C CYS A 134 -2.17 -4.30 -25.24
N LYS A 135 -2.45 -4.92 -26.38
CA LYS A 135 -1.72 -4.64 -27.63
C LYS A 135 -1.93 -3.22 -28.16
N GLU A 136 -3.09 -2.63 -27.89
CA GLU A 136 -3.47 -1.30 -28.37
C GLU A 136 -2.80 -0.18 -27.56
N THR A 137 -2.72 -0.36 -26.25
CA THR A 137 -2.20 0.68 -25.33
C THR A 137 -0.81 0.40 -24.80
N ASN A 138 -0.30 -0.82 -24.99
CA ASN A 138 0.94 -1.34 -24.42
C ASN A 138 0.99 -1.26 -22.87
N ILE A 139 -0.19 -1.30 -22.24
CA ILE A 139 -0.35 -1.23 -20.78
C ILE A 139 -0.54 -2.66 -20.24
N ILE A 140 0.03 -2.91 -19.06
CA ILE A 140 -0.17 -4.15 -18.32
C ILE A 140 -1.64 -4.22 -17.86
N ASN A 141 -2.32 -5.33 -18.22
CA ASN A 141 -3.74 -5.54 -17.99
C ASN A 141 -4.04 -6.67 -16.98
N GLY A 142 -3.15 -6.84 -16.00
CA GLY A 142 -3.30 -7.85 -14.96
C GLY A 142 -2.79 -9.24 -15.35
N VAL A 143 -3.32 -10.27 -14.71
CA VAL A 143 -2.90 -11.67 -14.87
C VAL A 143 -4.08 -12.57 -15.24
N GLU A 144 -3.82 -13.67 -15.93
CA GLU A 144 -4.84 -14.68 -16.21
C GLU A 144 -4.89 -15.74 -15.09
N VAL A 145 -6.09 -16.09 -14.66
CA VAL A 145 -6.34 -17.10 -13.62
C VAL A 145 -5.59 -18.42 -13.91
N LYS A 146 -5.65 -18.88 -15.14
CA LYS A 146 -4.98 -20.14 -15.57
C LYS A 146 -3.46 -20.08 -15.39
N GLU A 147 -2.84 -18.94 -15.67
CA GLU A 147 -1.39 -18.76 -15.51
C GLU A 147 -1.02 -18.72 -14.01
N VAL A 148 -1.85 -18.06 -13.19
CA VAL A 148 -1.64 -18.03 -11.74
C VAL A 148 -1.73 -19.45 -11.16
N LYS A 149 -2.78 -20.20 -11.48
CA LYS A 149 -2.96 -21.58 -11.02
C LYS A 149 -1.80 -22.47 -11.43
N LYS A 150 -1.39 -22.39 -12.69
CA LYS A 150 -0.24 -23.15 -13.18
C LYS A 150 1.03 -22.84 -12.40
N ILE A 151 1.33 -21.57 -12.14
CA ILE A 151 2.53 -21.18 -11.37
C ILE A 151 2.44 -21.67 -9.92
N ILE A 152 1.25 -21.67 -9.32
CA ILE A 152 1.03 -22.24 -7.99
C ILE A 152 1.35 -23.75 -8.01
N ASP A 153 0.79 -24.49 -8.97
CA ASP A 153 0.98 -25.93 -9.08
C ASP A 153 2.44 -26.31 -9.33
N ASP A 154 3.15 -25.50 -10.13
CA ASP A 154 4.55 -25.68 -10.43
C ASP A 154 5.50 -25.31 -9.25
N ASN A 155 4.98 -24.64 -8.21
CA ASN A 155 5.76 -24.07 -7.10
C ASN A 155 5.04 -24.22 -5.74
N LEU A 156 4.66 -25.44 -5.39
CA LEU A 156 3.95 -25.74 -4.13
C LEU A 156 4.78 -25.43 -2.86
N ASP A 157 6.07 -25.19 -3.01
CA ASP A 157 6.96 -24.74 -1.94
C ASP A 157 6.99 -23.23 -1.74
N ALA A 158 6.30 -22.46 -2.58
CA ALA A 158 6.14 -21.02 -2.39
C ALA A 158 5.33 -20.73 -1.11
N LYS A 159 5.79 -19.76 -0.32
CA LYS A 159 5.18 -19.43 0.98
C LYS A 159 4.06 -18.41 0.88
N VAL A 160 4.12 -17.53 -0.10
CA VAL A 160 3.22 -16.38 -0.24
C VAL A 160 2.94 -16.10 -1.71
N ILE A 161 1.71 -15.66 -1.97
CA ILE A 161 1.33 -15.05 -3.25
C ILE A 161 0.99 -13.59 -2.97
N ILE A 162 1.62 -12.68 -3.70
CA ILE A 162 1.40 -11.23 -3.59
C ILE A 162 0.94 -10.70 -4.94
N LEU A 163 -0.25 -10.16 -4.99
CA LEU A 163 -0.86 -9.64 -6.20
C LEU A 163 -1.22 -8.15 -6.03
N THR A 164 -0.92 -7.35 -7.05
CA THR A 164 -1.37 -5.96 -7.12
C THR A 164 -2.76 -5.90 -7.72
N TYR A 165 -3.75 -5.46 -6.94
CA TYR A 165 -5.15 -5.39 -7.36
C TYR A 165 -5.87 -4.17 -6.77
N PRO A 166 -6.49 -3.30 -7.59
CA PRO A 166 -6.31 -3.21 -9.05
C PRO A 166 -4.85 -2.97 -9.44
N THR A 167 -4.49 -3.18 -10.73
CA THR A 167 -3.16 -2.80 -11.22
C THR A 167 -2.94 -1.28 -11.11
N TYR A 168 -1.70 -0.81 -11.28
CA TYR A 168 -1.38 0.63 -11.26
C TYR A 168 -2.26 1.44 -12.25
N TYR A 169 -2.62 0.85 -13.38
CA TYR A 169 -3.45 1.48 -14.40
C TYR A 169 -4.96 1.26 -14.21
N GLY A 170 -5.38 0.65 -13.09
CA GLY A 170 -6.78 0.43 -12.75
C GLY A 170 -7.41 -0.82 -13.38
N SER A 171 -6.64 -1.67 -14.03
CA SER A 171 -7.14 -2.93 -14.56
C SER A 171 -7.46 -3.91 -13.44
N VAL A 172 -8.56 -4.63 -13.60
CA VAL A 172 -9.01 -5.67 -12.67
C VAL A 172 -9.00 -7.04 -13.35
N TYR A 173 -8.90 -8.10 -12.56
CA TYR A 173 -8.95 -9.49 -13.02
C TYR A 173 -9.70 -10.33 -12.00
N ASP A 174 -9.98 -11.60 -12.30
CA ASP A 174 -10.77 -12.47 -11.42
C ASP A 174 -9.95 -12.92 -10.18
N LEU A 175 -9.76 -11.97 -9.26
CA LEU A 175 -9.04 -12.20 -8.01
C LEU A 175 -9.77 -13.25 -7.13
N LYS A 176 -11.11 -13.26 -7.16
CA LYS A 176 -11.91 -14.20 -6.35
C LYS A 176 -11.56 -15.64 -6.68
N THR A 177 -11.58 -16.02 -7.96
CA THR A 177 -11.24 -17.39 -8.39
C THR A 177 -9.78 -17.76 -8.07
N ILE A 178 -8.87 -16.77 -8.01
CA ILE A 178 -7.49 -17.02 -7.57
C ILE A 178 -7.43 -17.30 -6.07
N CYS A 179 -8.16 -16.52 -5.26
CA CYS A 179 -8.15 -16.69 -3.80
C CYS A 179 -8.88 -17.96 -3.32
N GLU A 180 -9.81 -18.48 -4.12
CA GLU A 180 -10.53 -19.72 -3.83
C GLU A 180 -9.75 -20.99 -4.20
N TYR A 181 -8.62 -20.85 -4.91
CA TYR A 181 -7.74 -21.92 -5.34
C TYR A 181 -6.67 -22.22 -4.32
#